data_eadc849432c85de005fcdb700faefa33
#
_entry.id   eadc849432c85de005fcdb700faefa33
#
_cell.length_a   1.000
_cell.length_b   1.000
_cell.length_c   1.000
_cell.angle_alpha   90.00
_cell.angle_beta   90.00
_cell.angle_gamma   90.00
#
_symmetry.space_group_name_H-M   'P 1'
#
loop_
_entity.id
_entity.type
_entity.pdbx_description
1 polymer ?
#
loop_
_entity_poly.entity_id
_entity_poly.type
_entity_poly.pdbx_seq_one_letter_code
_entity_poly.pdbx_strand_id
1 'polypeptide(L)'
;MKKFLRENPTIAFGLGLPVLLVIVFLLVSGLPALFVDPPKYDVLYATGYYDYQNGVQISVVNNKVEVVYQGVARSSRKPRLWRFNPGTGAVKEISIILPPGLPMAGSTRPTPEELTQSTVINVPDLEGLTVDSSSISPDGYEFSTGSRYSRNIFGGLFYGSRYRYEAVLTKDGRSVRLPNVAGSYYGNSTRFIGWVVSS
;
A
#
# COMPACT_ATOMS: atom_id res chain seq x y z
N MET A 1 24.78 -43.36 -10.28
CA MET A 1 23.81 -42.54 -11.00
C MET A 1 24.19 -42.22 -12.45
N LYS A 2 25.35 -41.67 -12.77
CA LYS A 2 25.71 -41.29 -14.15
C LYS A 2 25.63 -42.46 -15.16
N LYS A 3 26.08 -43.70 -14.78
CA LYS A 3 26.03 -44.90 -15.61
C LYS A 3 24.58 -45.31 -15.91
N PHE A 4 23.71 -45.34 -14.88
CA PHE A 4 22.32 -45.70 -15.00
C PHE A 4 21.53 -44.80 -15.97
N LEU A 5 21.70 -43.46 -15.86
CA LEU A 5 21.04 -42.49 -16.73
C LEU A 5 21.55 -42.58 -18.19
N ARG A 6 22.83 -42.96 -18.40
CA ARG A 6 23.41 -43.13 -19.72
C ARG A 6 22.89 -44.41 -20.39
N GLU A 7 22.65 -45.47 -19.61
CA GLU A 7 22.12 -46.76 -20.09
C GLU A 7 20.60 -46.74 -20.32
N ASN A 8 19.90 -45.76 -19.70
CA ASN A 8 18.43 -45.64 -19.79
C ASN A 8 18.00 -44.25 -20.24
N PRO A 9 18.22 -43.85 -21.50
CA PRO A 9 17.94 -42.51 -22.00
C PRO A 9 16.44 -42.12 -21.85
N THR A 10 15.54 -43.05 -22.02
CA THR A 10 14.09 -42.80 -21.85
C THR A 10 13.73 -42.39 -20.44
N ILE A 11 14.35 -42.98 -19.43
CA ILE A 11 14.14 -42.59 -18.02
C ILE A 11 14.79 -41.24 -17.75
N ALA A 12 15.99 -40.99 -18.32
CA ALA A 12 16.67 -39.73 -18.21
C ALA A 12 15.85 -38.56 -18.78
N PHE A 13 15.28 -38.74 -19.97
CA PHE A 13 14.39 -37.74 -20.58
C PHE A 13 13.03 -37.61 -19.84
N GLY A 14 12.44 -38.74 -19.42
CA GLY A 14 11.18 -38.73 -18.69
C GLY A 14 11.24 -37.96 -17.34
N LEU A 15 12.36 -38.03 -16.65
CA LEU A 15 12.59 -37.28 -15.40
C LEU A 15 13.20 -35.92 -15.66
N GLY A 16 14.10 -35.79 -16.63
CA GLY A 16 14.84 -34.55 -16.92
C GLY A 16 13.96 -33.48 -17.56
N LEU A 17 13.08 -33.86 -18.48
CA LEU A 17 12.22 -32.91 -19.19
C LEU A 17 11.28 -32.10 -18.26
N PRO A 18 10.52 -32.73 -17.33
CA PRO A 18 9.70 -31.98 -16.38
C PRO A 18 10.52 -31.06 -15.49
N VAL A 19 11.68 -31.51 -15.02
CA VAL A 19 12.58 -30.67 -14.20
C VAL A 19 13.08 -29.46 -14.99
N LEU A 20 13.52 -29.70 -16.24
CA LEU A 20 13.96 -28.62 -17.14
C LEU A 20 12.82 -27.60 -17.39
N LEU A 21 11.61 -28.06 -17.65
CA LEU A 21 10.45 -27.19 -17.84
C LEU A 21 10.15 -26.36 -16.60
N VAL A 22 10.23 -26.95 -15.40
CA VAL A 22 10.07 -26.21 -14.15
C VAL A 22 11.16 -25.14 -13.99
N ILE A 23 12.44 -25.48 -14.28
CA ILE A 23 13.53 -24.51 -14.21
C ILE A 23 13.31 -23.37 -15.21
N VAL A 24 12.99 -23.67 -16.45
CA VAL A 24 12.70 -22.66 -17.48
C VAL A 24 11.53 -21.77 -17.05
N PHE A 25 10.48 -22.38 -16.53
CA PHE A 25 9.31 -21.64 -16.02
C PHE A 25 9.70 -20.70 -14.87
N LEU A 26 10.50 -21.17 -13.90
CA LEU A 26 10.97 -20.33 -12.78
C LEU A 26 11.84 -19.18 -13.27
N LEU A 27 12.73 -19.43 -14.23
CA LEU A 27 13.57 -18.41 -14.84
C LEU A 27 12.70 -17.34 -15.56
N VAL A 28 11.81 -17.78 -16.44
CA VAL A 28 10.94 -16.85 -17.20
C VAL A 28 10.02 -16.05 -16.27
N SER A 29 9.52 -16.68 -15.20
CA SER A 29 8.61 -16.03 -14.24
C SER A 29 9.33 -15.10 -13.26
N GLY A 30 10.59 -15.36 -12.92
CA GLY A 30 11.35 -14.61 -11.93
C GLY A 30 12.27 -13.54 -12.52
N LEU A 31 12.76 -13.76 -13.74
CA LEU A 31 13.67 -12.82 -14.39
C LEU A 31 13.11 -11.39 -14.55
N PRO A 32 11.86 -11.19 -14.98
CA PRO A 32 11.33 -9.82 -15.14
C PRO A 32 11.44 -9.00 -13.86
N ALA A 33 11.15 -9.59 -12.71
CA ALA A 33 11.21 -8.89 -11.43
C ALA A 33 12.62 -8.41 -11.04
N LEU A 34 13.67 -9.06 -11.55
CA LEU A 34 15.06 -8.70 -11.28
C LEU A 34 15.52 -7.48 -12.09
N PHE A 35 14.92 -7.24 -13.26
CA PHE A 35 15.25 -6.13 -14.15
C PHE A 35 14.40 -4.89 -13.93
N VAL A 36 13.40 -4.96 -13.07
CA VAL A 36 12.56 -3.80 -12.73
C VAL A 36 13.32 -2.88 -11.78
N ASP A 37 13.46 -1.60 -12.13
CA ASP A 37 14.03 -0.59 -11.24
C ASP A 37 13.27 -0.49 -9.92
N PRO A 38 13.93 -0.18 -8.80
CA PRO A 38 13.24 0.10 -7.54
C PRO A 38 12.33 1.34 -7.67
N PRO A 39 11.26 1.45 -6.86
CA PRO A 39 10.39 2.62 -6.89
C PRO A 39 11.17 3.86 -6.45
N LYS A 40 10.91 4.99 -7.15
CA LYS A 40 11.64 6.26 -6.97
C LYS A 40 10.82 7.30 -6.20
N TYR A 41 9.50 7.19 -6.24
CA TYR A 41 8.59 8.17 -5.66
C TYR A 41 8.18 7.79 -4.25
N ASP A 42 8.19 8.77 -3.35
CA ASP A 42 7.65 8.58 -2.01
C ASP A 42 6.15 8.36 -2.05
N VAL A 43 5.65 7.58 -1.11
CA VAL A 43 4.23 7.24 -1.01
C VAL A 43 3.63 7.87 0.22
N LEU A 44 2.51 8.57 0.04
CA LEU A 44 1.64 8.99 1.13
C LEU A 44 0.50 7.99 1.30
N TYR A 45 0.33 7.50 2.51
CA TYR A 45 -0.77 6.61 2.87
C TYR A 45 -1.24 6.87 4.29
N ALA A 46 -2.52 6.60 4.54
CA ALA A 46 -3.11 6.75 5.86
C ALA A 46 -3.45 5.38 6.45
N THR A 47 -3.26 5.23 7.76
CA THR A 47 -3.70 4.06 8.54
C THR A 47 -4.74 4.46 9.56
N GLY A 48 -5.58 3.49 10.00
CA GLY A 48 -6.73 3.80 10.85
C GLY A 48 -7.75 4.67 10.14
N TYR A 49 -7.72 4.68 8.80
CA TYR A 49 -8.63 5.43 7.96
C TYR A 49 -9.89 4.58 7.77
N TYR A 50 -10.95 5.03 8.39
CA TYR A 50 -12.26 4.46 8.17
C TYR A 50 -13.03 5.42 7.26
N ASP A 51 -13.63 4.90 6.23
CA ASP A 51 -14.37 5.69 5.22
C ASP A 51 -15.72 6.17 5.79
N TYR A 52 -15.62 6.86 6.94
CA TYR A 52 -16.76 7.53 7.54
C TYR A 52 -16.90 8.91 6.92
N GLN A 53 -18.13 9.30 6.65
CA GLN A 53 -18.46 10.62 6.09
C GLN A 53 -18.09 11.79 7.02
N ASN A 54 -17.78 11.49 8.29
CA ASN A 54 -17.51 12.49 9.32
C ASN A 54 -16.14 12.26 9.98
N GLY A 55 -15.48 13.34 10.37
CA GLY A 55 -14.18 13.36 10.99
C GLY A 55 -13.07 13.81 10.02
N VAL A 56 -11.85 13.36 10.26
CA VAL A 56 -10.71 13.75 9.43
C VAL A 56 -10.77 13.06 8.07
N GLN A 57 -10.88 13.85 7.02
CA GLN A 57 -10.82 13.44 5.63
C GLN A 57 -9.51 13.91 5.01
N ILE A 58 -8.85 13.03 4.24
CA ILE A 58 -7.61 13.34 3.54
C ILE A 58 -7.85 13.09 2.07
N SER A 59 -7.65 14.12 1.26
CA SER A 59 -7.85 14.06 -0.20
C SER A 59 -6.71 14.80 -0.92
N VAL A 60 -6.59 14.55 -2.22
CA VAL A 60 -5.68 15.29 -3.08
C VAL A 60 -6.53 16.16 -4.01
N VAL A 61 -6.33 17.47 -3.92
CA VAL A 61 -7.02 18.47 -4.74
C VAL A 61 -5.97 19.34 -5.42
N ASN A 62 -6.03 19.48 -6.73
CA ASN A 62 -5.05 20.24 -7.51
C ASN A 62 -3.59 19.87 -7.18
N ASN A 63 -3.31 18.58 -7.09
CA ASN A 63 -2.01 18.00 -6.76
C ASN A 63 -1.46 18.38 -5.37
N LYS A 64 -2.32 18.85 -4.47
CA LYS A 64 -1.99 19.14 -3.07
C LYS A 64 -2.81 18.28 -2.14
N VAL A 65 -2.22 17.86 -1.03
CA VAL A 65 -2.96 17.13 -0.01
C VAL A 65 -3.74 18.12 0.84
N GLU A 66 -5.04 17.94 0.87
CA GLU A 66 -5.94 18.67 1.76
C GLU A 66 -6.41 17.76 2.89
N VAL A 67 -6.31 18.26 4.10
CA VAL A 67 -6.84 17.62 5.30
C VAL A 67 -8.00 18.45 5.80
N VAL A 68 -9.18 17.84 5.84
CA VAL A 68 -10.42 18.51 6.21
C VAL A 68 -11.08 17.75 7.35
N TYR A 69 -11.49 18.46 8.38
CA TYR A 69 -12.39 17.91 9.39
C TYR A 69 -13.83 18.19 8.99
N GLN A 70 -14.61 17.16 8.81
CA GLN A 70 -15.99 17.27 8.32
C GLN A 70 -16.98 16.73 9.36
N GLY A 71 -17.99 17.52 9.67
CA GLY A 71 -19.09 17.14 10.55
C GLY A 71 -18.63 16.75 11.95
N VAL A 72 -19.30 15.80 12.56
CA VAL A 72 -19.04 15.33 13.92
C VAL A 72 -18.38 13.95 13.86
N ALA A 73 -17.13 13.84 14.31
CA ALA A 73 -16.44 12.56 14.34
C ALA A 73 -17.13 11.61 15.32
N ARG A 74 -17.51 10.42 14.85
CA ARG A 74 -18.10 9.37 15.70
C ARG A 74 -17.09 8.67 16.61
N SER A 75 -15.81 8.87 16.36
CA SER A 75 -14.71 8.25 17.12
C SER A 75 -13.61 9.26 17.37
N SER A 76 -13.01 9.23 18.55
CA SER A 76 -11.79 9.99 18.87
C SER A 76 -10.57 9.50 18.10
N ARG A 77 -10.69 8.38 17.38
CA ARG A 77 -9.60 7.86 16.55
C ARG A 77 -9.51 8.68 15.28
N LYS A 78 -8.37 9.34 15.11
CA LYS A 78 -8.01 10.03 13.86
C LYS A 78 -7.13 9.13 13.01
N PRO A 79 -7.19 9.23 11.67
CA PRO A 79 -6.23 8.55 10.81
C PRO A 79 -4.83 9.07 11.08
N ARG A 80 -3.83 8.21 10.91
CA ARG A 80 -2.42 8.57 10.96
C ARG A 80 -1.90 8.60 9.53
N LEU A 81 -1.24 9.68 9.16
CA LEU A 81 -0.69 9.88 7.82
C LEU A 81 0.80 9.56 7.83
N TRP A 82 1.25 8.84 6.83
CA TRP A 82 2.61 8.37 6.69
C TRP A 82 3.20 8.73 5.34
N ARG A 83 4.48 9.09 5.33
CA ARG A 83 5.30 9.19 4.14
C ARG A 83 6.34 8.08 4.14
N PHE A 84 6.30 7.22 3.14
CA PHE A 84 7.26 6.13 2.93
C PHE A 84 8.19 6.47 1.78
N ASN A 85 9.49 6.44 2.04
CA ASN A 85 10.52 6.57 1.00
C ASN A 85 11.02 5.16 0.61
N PRO A 86 10.72 4.68 -0.59
CA PRO A 86 11.08 3.33 -0.98
C PRO A 86 12.58 3.15 -1.26
N GLY A 87 13.31 4.22 -1.57
CA GLY A 87 14.74 4.18 -1.80
C GLY A 87 15.56 3.94 -0.53
N THR A 88 15.12 4.52 0.60
CA THR A 88 15.79 4.38 1.91
C THR A 88 15.08 3.40 2.83
N GLY A 89 13.84 3.01 2.53
CA GLY A 89 12.97 2.25 3.42
C GLY A 89 12.46 3.04 4.63
N ALA A 90 12.74 4.33 4.69
CA ALA A 90 12.33 5.18 5.81
C ALA A 90 10.84 5.49 5.79
N VAL A 91 10.23 5.52 6.98
CA VAL A 91 8.85 5.94 7.19
C VAL A 91 8.82 7.10 8.16
N LYS A 92 8.16 8.17 7.77
CA LYS A 92 7.91 9.35 8.62
C LYS A 92 6.42 9.49 8.86
N GLU A 93 6.01 9.65 10.12
CA GLU A 93 4.65 10.06 10.44
C GLU A 93 4.48 11.56 10.22
N ILE A 94 3.40 11.93 9.55
CA ILE A 94 2.98 13.31 9.36
C ILE A 94 1.90 13.60 10.40
N SER A 95 2.20 14.51 11.33
CA SER A 95 1.33 14.80 12.45
C SER A 95 0.15 15.68 12.03
N ILE A 96 -1.07 15.18 12.20
CA ILE A 96 -2.31 15.96 12.03
C ILE A 96 -2.71 16.50 13.39
N ILE A 97 -2.57 17.81 13.59
CA ILE A 97 -2.96 18.49 14.81
C ILE A 97 -4.35 19.09 14.60
N LEU A 98 -5.32 18.60 15.36
CA LEU A 98 -6.68 19.12 15.30
C LEU A 98 -6.80 20.40 16.11
N PRO A 99 -7.43 21.46 15.57
CA PRO A 99 -7.75 22.65 16.33
C PRO A 99 -8.64 22.31 17.54
N PRO A 100 -8.51 23.04 18.65
CA PRO A 100 -9.43 22.90 19.77
C PRO A 100 -10.84 23.32 19.39
N GLY A 101 -11.85 22.69 20.00
CA GLY A 101 -13.25 23.05 19.81
C GLY A 101 -13.96 22.41 18.62
N LEU A 102 -13.31 21.46 17.91
CA LEU A 102 -14.00 20.71 16.86
C LEU A 102 -15.10 19.83 17.46
N PRO A 103 -16.28 19.74 16.81
CA PRO A 103 -17.41 18.95 17.30
C PRO A 103 -17.06 17.47 17.29
N MET A 104 -17.08 16.83 18.46
CA MET A 104 -16.95 15.38 18.62
C MET A 104 -18.26 14.79 19.06
N ALA A 105 -18.57 13.57 18.63
CA ALA A 105 -19.77 12.85 19.07
C ALA A 105 -19.73 12.67 20.59
N GLY A 106 -20.50 13.48 21.29
CA GLY A 106 -20.80 13.32 22.69
C GLY A 106 -22.04 12.46 22.92
N SER A 107 -22.58 12.51 24.12
CA SER A 107 -23.87 11.89 24.46
C SER A 107 -25.08 12.59 23.81
N THR A 108 -24.90 13.78 23.27
CA THR A 108 -25.95 14.59 22.66
C THR A 108 -25.99 14.37 21.14
N ARG A 109 -27.20 14.29 20.59
CA ARG A 109 -27.40 14.16 19.14
C ARG A 109 -26.88 15.44 18.45
N PRO A 110 -25.98 15.33 17.44
CA PRO A 110 -25.44 16.51 16.75
C PRO A 110 -26.56 17.28 16.04
N THR A 111 -26.39 18.59 16.00
CA THR A 111 -27.28 19.48 15.25
C THR A 111 -27.05 19.34 13.73
N PRO A 112 -28.03 19.68 12.89
CA PRO A 112 -27.85 19.66 11.44
C PRO A 112 -26.69 20.57 10.97
N GLU A 113 -26.43 21.67 11.64
CA GLU A 113 -25.35 22.61 11.36
C GLU A 113 -23.97 21.99 11.65
N GLU A 114 -23.83 21.31 12.79
CA GLU A 114 -22.59 20.60 13.14
C GLU A 114 -22.26 19.48 12.16
N LEU A 115 -23.27 18.82 11.58
CA LEU A 115 -23.08 17.75 10.60
C LEU A 115 -22.55 18.27 9.25
N THR A 116 -22.81 19.53 8.91
CA THR A 116 -22.38 20.16 7.65
C THR A 116 -21.11 20.99 7.80
N GLN A 117 -20.64 21.19 9.02
CA GLN A 117 -19.43 21.97 9.28
C GLN A 117 -18.21 21.30 8.66
N SER A 118 -17.40 22.10 7.97
CA SER A 118 -16.16 21.68 7.35
C SER A 118 -15.05 22.67 7.74
N THR A 119 -13.94 22.15 8.26
CA THR A 119 -12.77 22.94 8.66
C THR A 119 -11.53 22.39 8.03
N VAL A 120 -10.82 23.22 7.26
CA VAL A 120 -9.51 22.85 6.68
C VAL A 120 -8.46 22.87 7.80
N ILE A 121 -7.67 21.80 7.85
CA ILE A 121 -6.59 21.64 8.83
C ILE A 121 -5.27 21.89 8.12
N ASN A 122 -4.53 22.88 8.60
CA ASN A 122 -3.18 23.11 8.10
C ASN A 122 -2.21 22.05 8.66
N VAL A 123 -1.45 21.41 7.76
CA VAL A 123 -0.44 20.40 8.09
C VAL A 123 0.88 20.85 7.48
N PRO A 124 1.80 21.48 8.25
CA PRO A 124 3.03 22.06 7.72
C PRO A 124 3.91 21.06 6.94
N ASP A 125 3.96 19.80 7.37
CA ASP A 125 4.74 18.75 6.70
C ASP A 125 4.21 18.40 5.28
N LEU A 126 3.04 18.89 4.89
CA LEU A 126 2.46 18.71 3.55
C LEU A 126 2.62 19.95 2.66
N GLU A 127 3.06 21.07 3.23
CA GLU A 127 3.27 22.31 2.48
C GLU A 127 4.41 22.12 1.47
N GLY A 128 4.19 22.60 0.25
CA GLY A 128 5.17 22.47 -0.84
C GLY A 128 5.22 21.11 -1.55
N LEU A 129 4.55 20.08 -1.02
CA LEU A 129 4.49 18.79 -1.70
C LEU A 129 3.54 18.85 -2.89
N THR A 130 4.01 18.35 -4.03
CA THR A 130 3.15 18.04 -5.17
C THR A 130 2.86 16.54 -5.17
N VAL A 131 1.58 16.19 -5.17
CA VAL A 131 1.14 14.80 -4.98
C VAL A 131 0.23 14.38 -6.13
N ASP A 132 0.59 13.25 -6.73
CA ASP A 132 -0.24 12.58 -7.75
C ASP A 132 -1.09 11.49 -7.07
N SER A 133 -2.40 11.60 -7.20
CA SER A 133 -3.37 10.64 -6.64
C SER A 133 -3.70 9.48 -7.58
N SER A 134 -3.03 9.37 -8.73
CA SER A 134 -3.23 8.23 -9.62
C SER A 134 -2.86 6.92 -8.94
N SER A 135 -3.55 5.83 -9.30
CA SER A 135 -3.27 4.50 -8.74
C SER A 135 -1.89 3.97 -9.11
N ILE A 136 -1.31 4.50 -10.19
CA ILE A 136 -0.01 4.11 -10.72
C ILE A 136 0.94 5.31 -10.62
N SER A 137 2.12 5.09 -10.07
CA SER A 137 3.18 6.10 -9.99
C SER A 137 3.75 6.45 -11.37
N PRO A 138 4.42 7.59 -11.52
CA PRO A 138 5.06 7.94 -12.79
C PRO A 138 6.13 6.94 -13.25
N ASP A 139 6.72 6.16 -12.35
CA ASP A 139 7.65 5.07 -12.66
C ASP A 139 6.97 3.70 -12.80
N GLY A 140 5.62 3.65 -12.76
CA GLY A 140 4.80 2.48 -13.07
C GLY A 140 4.52 1.53 -11.92
N TYR A 141 4.76 1.93 -10.66
CA TYR A 141 4.36 1.15 -9.49
C TYR A 141 2.91 1.40 -9.12
N GLU A 142 2.22 0.33 -8.76
CA GLU A 142 0.85 0.35 -8.27
C GLU A 142 0.83 0.08 -6.75
N PHE A 143 0.07 0.90 -6.02
CA PHE A 143 -0.20 0.67 -4.60
C PHE A 143 -1.36 -0.30 -4.44
N SER A 144 -1.17 -1.32 -3.62
CA SER A 144 -2.21 -2.31 -3.32
C SER A 144 -2.29 -2.58 -1.82
N THR A 145 -3.53 -2.62 -1.31
CA THR A 145 -3.85 -3.11 0.04
C THR A 145 -4.69 -4.36 -0.09
N GLY A 146 -4.18 -5.49 0.31
CA GLY A 146 -4.98 -6.71 0.25
C GLY A 146 -4.18 -7.97 0.45
N SER A 147 -4.88 -9.08 0.59
CA SER A 147 -4.24 -10.40 0.56
C SER A 147 -3.68 -10.59 -0.85
N ARG A 148 -2.38 -10.81 -0.92
CA ARG A 148 -1.76 -11.22 -2.17
C ARG A 148 -2.42 -12.50 -2.67
N TYR A 149 -3.34 -12.35 -3.57
CA TYR A 149 -3.48 -13.37 -4.59
C TYR A 149 -2.25 -13.22 -5.50
N SER A 150 -1.19 -13.95 -5.16
CA SER A 150 -0.11 -14.15 -6.11
C SER A 150 -0.76 -14.66 -7.39
N ARG A 151 -0.72 -13.86 -8.47
CA ARG A 151 -1.17 -14.29 -9.79
C ARG A 151 -0.38 -15.51 -10.30
N ASN A 152 0.65 -15.91 -9.59
CA ASN A 152 1.48 -17.07 -9.90
C ASN A 152 0.94 -18.30 -9.17
N ILE A 153 0.60 -19.34 -9.92
CA ILE A 153 0.09 -20.64 -9.44
C ILE A 153 0.95 -21.20 -8.29
N PHE A 154 2.25 -20.98 -8.31
CA PHE A 154 3.18 -21.43 -7.26
C PHE A 154 3.20 -20.54 -6.00
N GLY A 155 2.91 -19.25 -6.12
CA GLY A 155 2.82 -18.37 -4.93
C GLY A 155 1.66 -18.76 -4.02
N GLY A 156 0.56 -19.28 -4.58
CA GLY A 156 -0.57 -19.82 -3.82
C GLY A 156 -0.27 -21.15 -3.13
N LEU A 157 0.62 -21.97 -3.67
CA LEU A 157 0.97 -23.29 -3.13
C LEU A 157 1.98 -23.24 -1.97
N PHE A 158 2.90 -22.28 -1.99
CA PHE A 158 4.00 -22.20 -1.01
C PHE A 158 3.82 -21.13 0.06
N TYR A 159 2.98 -20.15 -0.17
CA TYR A 159 2.62 -19.16 0.84
C TYR A 159 1.22 -19.45 1.35
N GLY A 160 1.13 -20.34 2.32
CA GLY A 160 -0.09 -20.52 3.11
C GLY A 160 -0.54 -19.17 3.63
N SER A 161 -1.58 -18.63 3.03
CA SER A 161 -2.13 -17.33 3.37
C SER A 161 -2.83 -17.39 4.72
N ARG A 162 -2.07 -17.17 5.78
CA ARG A 162 -2.68 -16.57 6.96
C ARG A 162 -2.84 -15.10 6.61
N TYR A 163 -4.07 -14.68 6.40
CA TYR A 163 -4.56 -13.33 6.19
C TYR A 163 -3.60 -12.21 6.60
N ARG A 164 -2.64 -11.86 5.75
CA ARG A 164 -1.79 -10.69 5.96
C ARG A 164 -2.25 -9.65 4.96
N TYR A 165 -3.07 -8.76 5.44
CA TYR A 165 -3.35 -7.53 4.73
C TYR A 165 -2.10 -6.65 4.81
N GLU A 166 -1.30 -6.66 3.77
CA GLU A 166 -0.08 -5.85 3.68
C GLU A 166 -0.31 -4.78 2.60
N ALA A 167 0.17 -3.57 2.85
CA ALA A 167 0.31 -2.57 1.80
C ALA A 167 1.59 -2.85 1.02
N VAL A 168 1.49 -2.90 -0.30
CA VAL A 168 2.61 -3.23 -1.19
C VAL A 168 2.61 -2.32 -2.42
N LEU A 169 3.81 -2.03 -2.92
CA LEU A 169 4.02 -1.45 -4.24
C LEU A 169 4.40 -2.57 -5.19
N THR A 170 3.73 -2.65 -6.33
CA THR A 170 3.95 -3.73 -7.30
C THR A 170 4.19 -3.17 -8.69
N LYS A 171 5.17 -3.74 -9.41
CA LYS A 171 5.44 -3.47 -10.81
C LYS A 171 6.08 -4.71 -11.43
N ASP A 172 5.56 -5.22 -12.53
CA ASP A 172 6.12 -6.30 -13.34
C ASP A 172 6.69 -7.47 -12.53
N GLY A 173 5.95 -7.90 -11.48
CA GLY A 173 6.35 -8.99 -10.59
C GLY A 173 7.26 -8.60 -9.43
N ARG A 174 7.89 -7.41 -9.45
CA ARG A 174 8.59 -6.85 -8.29
C ARG A 174 7.58 -6.33 -7.28
N SER A 175 7.88 -6.53 -6.00
CA SER A 175 7.04 -6.06 -4.90
C SER A 175 7.90 -5.48 -3.80
N VAL A 176 7.51 -4.30 -3.33
CA VAL A 176 8.10 -3.63 -2.18
C VAL A 176 7.03 -3.50 -1.10
N ARG A 177 7.30 -4.05 0.08
CA ARG A 177 6.37 -3.98 1.21
C ARG A 177 6.51 -2.66 1.93
N LEU A 178 5.38 -2.05 2.27
CA LEU A 178 5.37 -0.91 3.17
C LEU A 178 5.55 -1.42 4.61
N PRO A 179 6.43 -0.79 5.40
CA PRO A 179 6.61 -1.15 6.80
C PRO A 179 5.33 -1.00 7.61
N ASN A 180 5.07 -1.96 8.50
CA ASN A 180 3.96 -1.87 9.44
C ASN A 180 4.34 -1.02 10.65
N VAL A 181 4.06 0.24 10.59
CA VAL A 181 4.40 1.20 11.65
C VAL A 181 3.34 1.34 12.74
N ALA A 182 2.13 0.83 12.52
CA ALA A 182 1.00 1.02 13.44
C ALA A 182 0.53 -0.27 14.12
N GLY A 183 1.17 -1.41 13.85
CA GLY A 183 0.76 -2.72 14.40
C GLY A 183 -0.59 -3.23 13.87
N SER A 184 -1.25 -2.47 13.02
CA SER A 184 -2.60 -2.76 12.52
C SER A 184 -2.60 -2.99 11.03
N TYR A 185 -2.28 -4.21 10.62
CA TYR A 185 -2.52 -4.68 9.25
C TYR A 185 -4.01 -5.03 9.03
N TYR A 186 -4.88 -4.10 9.32
CA TYR A 186 -6.26 -4.29 8.93
C TYR A 186 -6.44 -3.64 7.55
N GLY A 187 -6.52 -4.46 6.51
CA GLY A 187 -6.57 -4.04 5.11
C GLY A 187 -7.63 -2.99 4.80
N ASN A 188 -8.69 -2.95 5.59
CA ASN A 188 -9.76 -1.98 5.42
C ASN A 188 -9.46 -0.61 6.05
N SER A 189 -8.36 -0.45 6.79
CA SER A 189 -8.01 0.80 7.47
C SER A 189 -6.81 1.51 6.87
N THR A 190 -6.19 0.95 5.84
CA THR A 190 -5.09 1.59 5.11
C THR A 190 -5.60 2.14 3.80
N ARG A 191 -5.41 3.43 3.57
CA ARG A 191 -5.80 4.13 2.35
C ARG A 191 -4.59 4.77 1.69
N PHE A 192 -4.46 4.54 0.40
CA PHE A 192 -3.53 5.27 -0.45
C PHE A 192 -3.99 6.72 -0.60
N ILE A 193 -3.06 7.67 -0.51
CA ILE A 193 -3.34 9.09 -0.69
C ILE A 193 -2.72 9.57 -2.01
N GLY A 194 -1.44 9.28 -2.24
CA GLY A 194 -0.80 9.65 -3.50
C GLY A 194 0.71 9.47 -3.49
N TRP A 195 1.31 9.75 -4.64
CA TRP A 195 2.75 9.74 -4.91
C TRP A 195 3.30 11.15 -4.77
N VAL A 196 4.38 11.33 -4.03
CA VAL A 196 5.07 12.62 -3.95
C VAL A 196 5.95 12.77 -5.19
N VAL A 197 5.53 13.65 -6.12
CA VAL A 197 6.22 13.86 -7.39
C VAL A 197 7.21 15.01 -7.34
N SER A 198 7.05 15.96 -6.42
CA SER A 198 8.04 16.98 -6.06
C SER A 198 7.87 17.45 -4.62
N SER A 199 8.94 17.92 -4.02
CA SER A 199 9.00 18.44 -2.65
C SER A 199 9.88 19.67 -2.60
#